data_53d6327f395498d68fdbcf379fb7e99e
#
_entry.id   53d6327f395498d68fdbcf379fb7e99e
#
_cell.length_a   1.000
_cell.length_b   1.000
_cell.length_c   1.000
_cell.angle_alpha   90.00
_cell.angle_beta   90.00
_cell.angle_gamma   90.00
#
_symmetry.space_group_name_H-M   'P 1'
#
loop_
_entity.id
_entity.type
_entity.pdbx_description
1 polymer ?
#
loop_
_entity_poly.entity_id
_entity_poly.type
_entity_poly.pdbx_seq_one_letter_code
_entity_poly.pdbx_strand_id
1 'polypeptide(L)'
;MKEMGGIGRWALILLLLGNVYGGFAQDANTARAQHIYELFVAGQGDSIHAALNRELQEKLAPALFNDSFRQAEKMFGKSISKGEWKTDSAQGITIYYSDVEFERYNLRFLVAFDADGALNTIRLVPAPAVSTAQPVAYDKTKMDERDITLGADGYKLPGTLTLPKRAVGSDVCRVPCVILVHGSGPHDRDETIGPTSLSRDLAWGLAERGIAVVRYEKRTKAYGAACVPAGRELDYDTEAVDDAVAIVEQVRALPELASDSVYVLGHSLEVHWLPVLPGVRKVWQVSLSLPDWQDRLKMLLRNSFIIPLL
;
A
#
# COMPACT_ATOMS: atom_id res chain seq x y z
N MET A 1 -31.44 -44.40 44.17
CA MET A 1 -31.22 -42.97 44.29
C MET A 1 -29.76 -42.77 44.74
N LYS A 2 -28.87 -42.50 43.84
CA LYS A 2 -27.47 -42.16 44.13
C LYS A 2 -27.20 -40.77 43.53
N GLU A 3 -26.69 -39.92 44.40
CA GLU A 3 -26.34 -38.54 44.13
C GLU A 3 -25.34 -38.45 42.95
N MET A 4 -25.69 -37.70 41.93
CA MET A 4 -24.74 -37.27 40.94
C MET A 4 -24.13 -35.96 41.37
N GLY A 5 -22.88 -36.06 41.79
CA GLY A 5 -22.11 -35.03 42.45
C GLY A 5 -21.67 -33.90 41.52
N GLY A 6 -21.47 -32.84 42.18
CA GLY A 6 -21.07 -31.45 41.93
C GLY A 6 -19.94 -31.10 40.99
N ILE A 7 -19.72 -31.79 39.90
CA ILE A 7 -18.66 -31.42 38.92
C ILE A 7 -19.19 -30.41 37.87
N GLY A 8 -20.49 -30.43 37.57
CA GLY A 8 -21.07 -29.56 36.52
C GLY A 8 -21.19 -28.07 36.90
N ARG A 9 -21.22 -27.72 38.20
CA ARG A 9 -21.41 -26.32 38.64
C ARG A 9 -20.11 -25.51 38.63
N TRP A 10 -18.96 -26.14 38.84
CA TRP A 10 -17.66 -25.44 38.83
C TRP A 10 -17.11 -25.21 37.42
N ALA A 11 -17.39 -26.09 36.45
CA ALA A 11 -17.02 -25.91 35.06
C ALA A 11 -17.76 -24.73 34.43
N LEU A 12 -19.01 -24.47 34.80
CA LEU A 12 -19.79 -23.33 34.29
C LEU A 12 -19.32 -21.99 34.83
N ILE A 13 -18.85 -21.98 36.09
CA ILE A 13 -18.31 -20.76 36.73
C ILE A 13 -16.92 -20.37 36.13
N LEU A 14 -16.08 -21.37 35.81
CA LEU A 14 -14.80 -21.14 35.17
C LEU A 14 -14.94 -20.65 33.72
N LEU A 15 -15.95 -21.09 32.94
CA LEU A 15 -16.25 -20.60 31.59
C LEU A 15 -16.79 -19.15 31.62
N LEU A 16 -17.57 -18.78 32.63
CA LEU A 16 -18.06 -17.41 32.79
C LEU A 16 -16.91 -16.45 33.22
N LEU A 17 -15.99 -16.90 34.07
CA LEU A 17 -14.85 -16.10 34.49
C LEU A 17 -13.80 -15.89 33.36
N GLY A 18 -13.59 -16.90 32.48
CA GLY A 18 -12.70 -16.78 31.33
C GLY A 18 -13.17 -15.73 30.31
N ASN A 19 -14.46 -15.65 30.04
CA ASN A 19 -15.03 -14.65 29.14
C ASN A 19 -15.05 -13.24 29.77
N VAL A 20 -15.19 -13.13 31.07
CA VAL A 20 -15.18 -11.84 31.80
C VAL A 20 -13.77 -11.26 31.79
N TYR A 21 -12.73 -12.08 32.02
CA TYR A 21 -11.34 -11.59 31.97
C TYR A 21 -10.90 -11.16 30.55
N GLY A 22 -11.36 -11.84 29.49
CA GLY A 22 -11.11 -11.42 28.11
C GLY A 22 -11.75 -10.07 27.77
N GLY A 23 -12.98 -9.84 28.18
CA GLY A 23 -13.69 -8.58 27.98
C GLY A 23 -13.05 -7.41 28.72
N PHE A 24 -12.66 -7.56 29.98
CA PHE A 24 -12.00 -6.51 30.75
C PHE A 24 -10.61 -6.15 30.21
N ALA A 25 -9.84 -7.11 29.69
CA ALA A 25 -8.54 -6.83 29.08
C ALA A 25 -8.69 -6.06 27.75
N GLN A 26 -9.71 -6.37 26.99
CA GLN A 26 -9.99 -5.66 25.72
C GLN A 26 -10.43 -4.22 25.99
N ASP A 27 -11.29 -3.99 26.97
CA ASP A 27 -11.69 -2.64 27.40
C ASP A 27 -10.52 -1.82 27.93
N ALA A 28 -9.62 -2.41 28.72
CA ALA A 28 -8.46 -1.75 29.28
C ALA A 28 -7.50 -1.27 28.18
N ASN A 29 -7.24 -2.07 27.16
CA ASN A 29 -6.36 -1.69 26.05
C ASN A 29 -7.03 -0.70 25.11
N THR A 30 -8.33 -0.72 24.92
CA THR A 30 -9.06 0.32 24.21
C THR A 30 -8.94 1.66 24.95
N ALA A 31 -9.07 1.68 26.26
CA ALA A 31 -8.87 2.89 27.07
C ALA A 31 -7.44 3.41 26.97
N ARG A 32 -6.43 2.51 26.96
CA ARG A 32 -5.02 2.90 26.73
C ARG A 32 -4.84 3.49 25.32
N ALA A 33 -5.40 2.89 24.30
CA ALA A 33 -5.34 3.40 22.92
C ALA A 33 -5.95 4.81 22.83
N GLN A 34 -7.09 5.03 23.47
CA GLN A 34 -7.71 6.34 23.58
C GLN A 34 -6.77 7.35 24.27
N HIS A 35 -6.16 6.98 25.38
CA HIS A 35 -5.23 7.84 26.09
C HIS A 35 -4.00 8.22 25.24
N ILE A 36 -3.39 7.24 24.53
CA ILE A 36 -2.27 7.52 23.61
C ILE A 36 -2.70 8.48 22.51
N TYR A 37 -3.91 8.34 21.96
CA TYR A 37 -4.44 9.28 20.98
C TYR A 37 -4.56 10.71 21.55
N GLU A 38 -5.07 10.85 22.76
CA GLU A 38 -5.20 12.15 23.44
C GLU A 38 -3.84 12.82 23.64
N LEU A 39 -2.83 12.05 24.07
CA LEU A 39 -1.45 12.52 24.18
C LEU A 39 -0.89 12.96 22.82
N PHE A 40 -1.21 12.21 21.76
CA PHE A 40 -0.76 12.51 20.40
C PHE A 40 -1.36 13.80 19.86
N VAL A 41 -2.66 14.01 20.04
CA VAL A 41 -3.36 15.25 19.67
C VAL A 41 -2.81 16.45 20.46
N ALA A 42 -2.54 16.24 21.75
CA ALA A 42 -2.01 17.27 22.63
C ALA A 42 -0.51 17.58 22.40
N GLY A 43 0.18 16.78 21.56
CA GLY A 43 1.63 16.94 21.33
C GLY A 43 2.49 16.63 22.55
N GLN A 44 2.04 15.71 23.40
CA GLN A 44 2.76 15.31 24.62
C GLN A 44 3.76 14.18 24.33
N GLY A 45 4.81 14.50 23.58
CA GLY A 45 5.78 13.53 23.08
C GLY A 45 6.53 12.79 24.20
N ASP A 46 6.86 13.45 25.30
CA ASP A 46 7.53 12.81 26.45
C ASP A 46 6.64 11.71 27.08
N SER A 47 5.35 11.98 27.21
CA SER A 47 4.38 11.01 27.74
C SER A 47 4.18 9.81 26.81
N ILE A 48 4.12 10.06 25.48
CA ILE A 48 4.06 8.99 24.49
C ILE A 48 5.34 8.16 24.53
N HIS A 49 6.51 8.81 24.58
CA HIS A 49 7.80 8.13 24.64
C HIS A 49 7.92 7.25 25.88
N ALA A 50 7.46 7.73 27.04
CA ALA A 50 7.46 6.94 28.29
C ALA A 50 6.55 5.70 28.20
N ALA A 51 5.52 5.72 27.37
CA ALA A 51 4.62 4.58 27.13
C ALA A 51 5.18 3.54 26.16
N LEU A 52 6.20 3.89 25.34
CA LEU A 52 6.82 2.98 24.39
C LEU A 52 7.53 1.81 25.10
N ASN A 53 7.64 0.69 24.42
CA ASN A 53 8.53 -0.37 24.87
C ASN A 53 10.00 0.08 24.80
N ARG A 54 10.86 -0.63 25.49
CA ARG A 54 12.27 -0.24 25.66
C ARG A 54 13.01 -0.11 24.31
N GLU A 55 12.75 -1.01 23.38
CA GLU A 55 13.41 -0.99 22.07
C GLU A 55 13.09 0.30 21.29
N LEU A 56 11.82 0.73 21.32
CA LEU A 56 11.39 1.97 20.66
C LEU A 56 11.82 3.22 21.41
N GLN A 57 11.89 3.18 22.74
CA GLN A 57 12.45 4.29 23.53
C GLN A 57 13.92 4.58 23.18
N GLU A 58 14.70 3.54 22.91
CA GLU A 58 16.11 3.69 22.52
C GLU A 58 16.26 4.24 21.06
N LYS A 59 15.28 4.00 20.20
CA LYS A 59 15.33 4.36 18.76
C LYS A 59 14.65 5.68 18.41
N LEU A 60 13.64 6.09 19.18
CA LEU A 60 12.77 7.21 18.83
C LEU A 60 12.92 8.34 19.86
N ALA A 61 13.13 9.56 19.39
CA ALA A 61 13.16 10.72 20.28
C ALA A 61 11.74 11.22 20.60
N PRO A 62 11.47 11.69 21.84
CA PRO A 62 10.17 12.27 22.22
C PRO A 62 9.69 13.37 21.29
N ALA A 63 10.61 14.20 20.80
CA ALA A 63 10.32 15.31 19.87
C ALA A 63 9.60 14.89 18.58
N LEU A 64 9.75 13.62 18.16
CA LEU A 64 9.07 13.07 17.00
C LEU A 64 7.54 13.19 17.10
N PHE A 65 6.99 13.09 18.31
CA PHE A 65 5.56 13.08 18.56
C PHE A 65 4.96 14.45 18.86
N ASN A 66 5.79 15.46 19.20
CA ASN A 66 5.32 16.76 19.69
C ASN A 66 4.46 17.53 18.67
N ASP A 67 4.81 17.47 17.40
CA ASP A 67 4.16 18.23 16.34
C ASP A 67 3.44 17.36 15.29
N SER A 68 3.48 16.04 15.43
CA SER A 68 3.00 15.13 14.39
C SER A 68 1.53 15.35 14.03
N PHE A 69 0.66 15.56 15.01
CA PHE A 69 -0.75 15.82 14.75
C PHE A 69 -0.98 17.18 14.08
N ARG A 70 -0.28 18.22 14.53
CA ARG A 70 -0.33 19.56 13.92
C ARG A 70 0.20 19.57 12.49
N GLN A 71 1.22 18.74 12.19
CA GLN A 71 1.71 18.55 10.81
C GLN A 71 0.65 17.88 9.95
N ALA A 72 -0.07 16.87 10.47
CA ALA A 72 -1.19 16.27 9.77
C ALA A 72 -2.28 17.30 9.49
N GLU A 73 -2.64 18.15 10.44
CA GLU A 73 -3.62 19.24 10.22
C GLU A 73 -3.16 20.26 9.17
N LYS A 74 -1.89 20.63 9.15
CA LYS A 74 -1.34 21.50 8.10
C LYS A 74 -1.45 20.87 6.71
N MET A 75 -1.23 19.57 6.62
CA MET A 75 -1.23 18.83 5.35
C MET A 75 -2.64 18.51 4.87
N PHE A 76 -3.53 18.08 5.75
CA PHE A 76 -4.85 17.54 5.40
C PHE A 76 -6.04 18.43 5.81
N GLY A 77 -5.80 19.60 6.38
CA GLY A 77 -6.81 20.47 6.95
C GLY A 77 -7.07 20.12 8.42
N LYS A 78 -7.97 20.86 9.08
CA LYS A 78 -8.31 20.62 10.48
C LYS A 78 -8.97 19.25 10.65
N SER A 79 -8.74 18.62 11.78
CA SER A 79 -9.48 17.42 12.14
C SER A 79 -10.93 17.78 12.47
N ILE A 80 -11.88 17.06 11.88
CA ILE A 80 -13.33 17.31 12.00
C ILE A 80 -13.92 16.38 13.07
N SER A 81 -13.59 15.10 12.96
CA SER A 81 -14.14 14.06 13.84
C SER A 81 -13.18 12.89 14.04
N LYS A 82 -13.38 12.17 15.12
CA LYS A 82 -12.75 10.87 15.39
C LYS A 82 -13.84 9.82 15.52
N GLY A 83 -13.67 8.70 14.79
CA GLY A 83 -14.58 7.57 14.87
C GLY A 83 -14.46 6.77 16.17
N GLU A 84 -15.25 5.72 16.28
CA GLU A 84 -15.15 4.75 17.36
C GLU A 84 -13.87 3.93 17.25
N TRP A 85 -13.41 3.41 18.39
CA TRP A 85 -12.30 2.47 18.43
C TRP A 85 -12.72 1.11 17.92
N LYS A 86 -11.88 0.53 17.09
CA LYS A 86 -12.03 -0.80 16.51
C LYS A 86 -10.75 -1.60 16.71
N THR A 87 -10.87 -2.91 16.62
CA THR A 87 -9.73 -3.82 16.70
C THR A 87 -9.59 -4.59 15.39
N ASP A 88 -8.33 -4.89 15.04
CA ASP A 88 -7.95 -5.80 13.98
C ASP A 88 -6.82 -6.71 14.48
N SER A 89 -6.49 -7.76 13.76
CA SER A 89 -5.43 -8.69 14.14
C SER A 89 -4.53 -8.93 12.94
N ALA A 90 -3.23 -8.67 13.12
CA ALA A 90 -2.20 -8.96 12.12
C ALA A 90 -1.05 -9.73 12.77
N GLN A 91 -0.71 -10.88 12.22
CA GLN A 91 0.39 -11.74 12.69
C GLN A 91 0.31 -12.06 14.21
N GLY A 92 -0.90 -12.22 14.74
CA GLY A 92 -1.12 -12.51 16.16
C GLY A 92 -1.04 -11.29 17.09
N ILE A 93 -0.85 -10.08 16.55
CA ILE A 93 -0.84 -8.83 17.30
C ILE A 93 -2.21 -8.17 17.16
N THR A 94 -2.82 -7.77 18.28
CA THR A 94 -4.05 -6.97 18.26
C THR A 94 -3.71 -5.51 18.01
N ILE A 95 -4.30 -4.95 16.96
CA ILE A 95 -4.18 -3.55 16.58
C ILE A 95 -5.45 -2.83 16.99
N TYR A 96 -5.31 -1.73 17.74
CA TYR A 96 -6.41 -0.83 18.10
C TYR A 96 -6.35 0.37 17.19
N TYR A 97 -7.47 0.73 16.56
CA TYR A 97 -7.49 1.86 15.65
C TYR A 97 -8.78 2.65 15.70
N SER A 98 -8.67 3.92 15.30
CA SER A 98 -9.80 4.82 15.06
C SER A 98 -9.52 5.67 13.83
N ASP A 99 -10.54 5.84 12.99
CA ASP A 99 -10.44 6.71 11.82
C ASP A 99 -10.67 8.16 12.24
N VAL A 100 -9.80 9.04 11.77
CA VAL A 100 -9.84 10.50 12.04
C VAL A 100 -10.12 11.20 10.72
N GLU A 101 -11.23 11.93 10.68
CA GLU A 101 -11.65 12.72 9.54
C GLU A 101 -10.97 14.09 9.59
N PHE A 102 -10.28 14.46 8.53
CA PHE A 102 -9.74 15.80 8.29
C PHE A 102 -10.50 16.44 7.12
N GLU A 103 -10.42 17.76 6.98
CA GLU A 103 -11.13 18.50 5.92
C GLU A 103 -10.88 17.98 4.50
N ARG A 104 -9.69 17.44 4.25
CA ARG A 104 -9.25 17.01 2.92
C ARG A 104 -8.93 15.53 2.81
N TYR A 105 -8.86 14.80 3.94
CA TYR A 105 -8.42 13.42 3.94
C TYR A 105 -8.84 12.67 5.20
N ASN A 106 -9.02 11.36 5.10
CA ASN A 106 -9.27 10.51 6.26
C ASN A 106 -8.02 9.71 6.60
N LEU A 107 -7.58 9.85 7.84
CA LEU A 107 -6.45 9.10 8.38
C LEU A 107 -6.93 8.11 9.43
N ARG A 108 -6.19 7.03 9.61
CA ARG A 108 -6.36 6.04 10.67
C ARG A 108 -5.23 6.18 11.67
N PHE A 109 -5.57 6.51 12.89
CA PHE A 109 -4.67 6.37 14.01
C PHE A 109 -4.71 4.95 14.52
N LEU A 110 -3.56 4.30 14.63
CA LEU A 110 -3.46 2.93 15.10
C LEU A 110 -2.33 2.75 16.12
N VAL A 111 -2.58 1.90 17.09
CA VAL A 111 -1.63 1.50 18.12
C VAL A 111 -1.70 -0.01 18.36
N ALA A 112 -0.59 -0.57 18.81
CA ALA A 112 -0.55 -1.93 19.35
C ALA A 112 0.31 -1.94 20.60
N PHE A 113 0.01 -2.88 21.50
CA PHE A 113 0.74 -3.08 22.75
C PHE A 113 1.39 -4.46 22.75
N ASP A 114 2.53 -4.58 23.39
CA ASP A 114 3.18 -5.87 23.61
C ASP A 114 2.53 -6.65 24.77
N ALA A 115 3.10 -7.80 25.09
CA ALA A 115 2.58 -8.68 26.16
C ALA A 115 2.64 -8.03 27.54
N ASP A 116 3.56 -7.11 27.76
CA ASP A 116 3.72 -6.37 29.02
C ASP A 116 2.82 -5.12 29.06
N GLY A 117 2.10 -4.85 27.97
CA GLY A 117 1.20 -3.72 27.81
C GLY A 117 1.92 -2.41 27.47
N ALA A 118 3.19 -2.45 27.10
CA ALA A 118 3.90 -1.28 26.60
C ALA A 118 3.55 -1.03 25.12
N LEU A 119 3.56 0.25 24.70
CA LEU A 119 3.26 0.66 23.34
C LEU A 119 4.38 0.19 22.40
N ASN A 120 4.06 -0.71 21.47
CA ASN A 120 5.01 -1.23 20.48
C ASN A 120 4.77 -0.70 19.07
N THR A 121 3.62 -0.10 18.83
CA THR A 121 3.28 0.49 17.53
C THR A 121 2.43 1.73 17.75
N ILE A 122 2.80 2.81 17.07
CA ILE A 122 2.00 4.04 16.94
C ILE A 122 2.14 4.57 15.51
N ARG A 123 1.04 4.73 14.80
CA ARG A 123 1.04 5.24 13.42
C ARG A 123 -0.20 6.08 13.14
N LEU A 124 -0.02 7.05 12.24
CA LEU A 124 -1.09 7.75 11.57
C LEU A 124 -0.93 7.45 10.07
N VAL A 125 -1.86 6.67 9.52
CA VAL A 125 -1.79 6.17 8.14
C VAL A 125 -3.06 6.55 7.38
N PRO A 126 -3.10 6.51 6.04
CA PRO A 126 -4.34 6.65 5.31
C PRO A 126 -5.41 5.70 5.83
N ALA A 127 -6.59 6.22 6.16
CA ALA A 127 -7.73 5.38 6.46
C ALA A 127 -8.13 4.64 5.17
N PRO A 128 -8.48 3.33 5.25
CA PRO A 128 -9.06 2.66 4.11
C PRO A 128 -10.22 3.49 3.59
N ALA A 129 -10.22 3.85 2.33
CA ALA A 129 -11.35 4.52 1.73
C ALA A 129 -12.58 3.62 1.95
N VAL A 130 -13.62 4.14 2.57
CA VAL A 130 -14.93 3.51 2.49
C VAL A 130 -15.33 3.64 1.03
N SER A 131 -14.91 2.66 0.23
CA SER A 131 -15.24 2.65 -1.18
C SER A 131 -16.74 2.40 -1.28
N THR A 132 -17.50 3.47 -1.40
CA THR A 132 -18.87 3.43 -1.91
C THR A 132 -18.87 3.18 -3.44
N ALA A 133 -17.68 3.20 -4.05
CA ALA A 133 -17.51 2.86 -5.45
C ALA A 133 -17.80 1.37 -5.64
N GLN A 134 -18.76 1.08 -6.50
CA GLN A 134 -18.97 -0.27 -7.01
C GLN A 134 -17.65 -0.78 -7.60
N PRO A 135 -17.25 -2.04 -7.32
CA PRO A 135 -16.09 -2.62 -7.97
C PRO A 135 -16.20 -2.41 -9.48
N VAL A 136 -15.15 -1.83 -10.07
CA VAL A 136 -15.14 -1.65 -11.53
C VAL A 136 -15.12 -3.03 -12.16
N ALA A 137 -16.15 -3.35 -12.91
CA ALA A 137 -16.20 -4.57 -13.69
C ALA A 137 -15.38 -4.38 -14.97
N TYR A 138 -14.29 -5.12 -15.09
CA TYR A 138 -13.46 -5.16 -16.29
C TYR A 138 -13.89 -6.30 -17.19
N ASP A 139 -14.00 -6.02 -18.48
CA ASP A 139 -14.30 -7.05 -19.47
C ASP A 139 -13.02 -7.79 -19.88
N LYS A 140 -12.73 -8.87 -19.13
CA LYS A 140 -11.55 -9.70 -19.39
C LYS A 140 -11.53 -10.37 -20.77
N THR A 141 -12.66 -10.38 -21.50
CA THR A 141 -12.68 -10.88 -22.87
C THR A 141 -11.97 -9.96 -23.86
N LYS A 142 -11.69 -8.71 -23.45
CA LYS A 142 -10.98 -7.70 -24.23
C LYS A 142 -9.46 -7.68 -24.04
N MET A 143 -8.93 -8.55 -23.19
CA MET A 143 -7.50 -8.59 -22.91
C MET A 143 -7.00 -10.02 -22.79
N ASP A 144 -5.70 -10.17 -23.00
CA ASP A 144 -4.95 -11.40 -22.74
C ASP A 144 -3.82 -11.09 -21.77
N GLU A 145 -3.61 -11.96 -20.79
CA GLU A 145 -2.51 -11.84 -19.83
C GLU A 145 -1.56 -13.02 -19.97
N ARG A 146 -0.26 -12.73 -19.94
CA ARG A 146 0.76 -13.77 -19.89
C ARG A 146 1.85 -13.43 -18.88
N ASP A 147 2.40 -14.44 -18.25
CA ASP A 147 3.57 -14.29 -17.39
C ASP A 147 4.81 -13.97 -18.22
N ILE A 148 5.61 -13.06 -17.70
CA ILE A 148 6.91 -12.67 -18.24
C ILE A 148 7.93 -12.63 -17.11
N THR A 149 9.22 -12.69 -17.47
CA THR A 149 10.31 -12.53 -16.51
C THR A 149 11.19 -11.39 -16.97
N LEU A 150 11.40 -10.43 -16.10
CA LEU A 150 12.10 -9.17 -16.38
C LEU A 150 13.15 -8.93 -15.28
N GLY A 151 13.93 -7.85 -15.38
CA GLY A 151 14.81 -7.37 -14.31
C GLY A 151 16.24 -7.10 -14.75
N ALA A 152 17.06 -6.60 -13.81
CA ALA A 152 18.44 -6.19 -13.99
C ALA A 152 19.40 -7.04 -13.14
N ASP A 153 20.69 -6.96 -13.40
CA ASP A 153 21.79 -7.49 -12.57
C ASP A 153 21.65 -8.98 -12.19
N GLY A 154 21.03 -9.78 -13.07
CA GLY A 154 20.78 -11.22 -12.80
C GLY A 154 19.54 -11.51 -11.95
N TYR A 155 18.85 -10.51 -11.44
CA TYR A 155 17.56 -10.67 -10.78
C TYR A 155 16.46 -10.97 -11.79
N LYS A 156 15.73 -12.07 -11.54
CA LYS A 156 14.60 -12.50 -12.38
C LYS A 156 13.29 -12.14 -11.67
N LEU A 157 12.68 -11.05 -12.08
CA LEU A 157 11.46 -10.55 -11.49
C LEU A 157 10.25 -11.13 -12.23
N PRO A 158 9.40 -11.91 -11.55
CA PRO A 158 8.14 -12.36 -12.12
C PRO A 158 7.27 -11.16 -12.48
N GLY A 159 6.66 -11.19 -13.64
CA GLY A 159 5.79 -10.11 -14.12
C GLY A 159 4.61 -10.64 -14.91
N THR A 160 3.73 -9.74 -15.31
CA THR A 160 2.60 -10.01 -16.20
C THR A 160 2.56 -8.95 -17.29
N LEU A 161 2.49 -9.39 -18.52
CA LEU A 161 2.15 -8.55 -19.68
C LEU A 161 0.65 -8.70 -19.94
N THR A 162 -0.08 -7.61 -19.77
CA THR A 162 -1.49 -7.50 -20.13
C THR A 162 -1.57 -6.85 -21.51
N LEU A 163 -2.13 -7.56 -22.49
CA LEU A 163 -2.28 -7.10 -23.87
C LEU A 163 -3.75 -6.85 -24.19
N PRO A 164 -4.08 -5.77 -24.91
CA PRO A 164 -5.42 -5.59 -25.45
C PRO A 164 -5.72 -6.68 -26.48
N LYS A 165 -6.86 -7.35 -26.34
CA LYS A 165 -7.33 -8.34 -27.31
C LYS A 165 -7.89 -7.63 -28.53
N ARG A 166 -7.43 -8.04 -29.69
CA ARG A 166 -7.80 -7.42 -30.95
C ARG A 166 -8.90 -8.19 -31.66
N ALA A 167 -9.68 -7.48 -32.45
CA ALA A 167 -10.62 -8.12 -33.37
C ALA A 167 -9.86 -9.00 -34.38
N VAL A 168 -10.39 -10.18 -34.67
CA VAL A 168 -9.84 -11.10 -35.64
C VAL A 168 -9.81 -10.38 -37.03
N GLY A 169 -8.63 -10.36 -37.66
CA GLY A 169 -8.44 -9.74 -38.99
C GLY A 169 -7.84 -8.33 -39.01
N SER A 170 -7.47 -7.76 -37.86
CA SER A 170 -6.68 -6.53 -37.83
C SER A 170 -5.20 -6.81 -38.09
N ASP A 171 -4.60 -6.06 -39.02
CA ASP A 171 -3.15 -6.09 -39.28
C ASP A 171 -2.34 -5.92 -38.00
N VAL A 172 -1.15 -6.55 -37.95
CA VAL A 172 -0.25 -6.54 -36.77
C VAL A 172 0.26 -5.11 -36.53
N CYS A 173 -0.60 -4.30 -35.95
CA CYS A 173 -0.20 -2.99 -35.47
C CYS A 173 0.34 -3.14 -34.03
N ARG A 174 1.55 -2.76 -33.79
CA ARG A 174 2.16 -2.75 -32.43
C ARG A 174 1.38 -1.81 -31.53
N VAL A 175 1.20 -2.18 -30.26
CA VAL A 175 0.47 -1.37 -29.29
C VAL A 175 1.39 -0.57 -28.39
N PRO A 176 0.98 0.64 -27.94
CA PRO A 176 1.69 1.35 -26.90
C PRO A 176 1.68 0.55 -25.60
N CYS A 177 2.70 0.72 -24.77
CA CYS A 177 2.84 0.00 -23.52
C CYS A 177 3.13 0.96 -22.36
N VAL A 178 2.53 0.68 -21.19
CA VAL A 178 2.83 1.33 -19.93
C VAL A 178 3.49 0.31 -19.00
N ILE A 179 4.63 0.67 -18.42
CA ILE A 179 5.31 -0.08 -17.38
C ILE A 179 4.92 0.56 -16.05
N LEU A 180 4.36 -0.23 -15.13
CA LEU A 180 3.99 0.25 -13.79
C LEU A 180 5.15 0.01 -12.81
N VAL A 181 5.61 1.07 -12.17
CA VAL A 181 6.69 1.06 -11.16
C VAL A 181 6.07 1.33 -9.79
N HIS A 182 6.34 0.44 -8.85
CA HIS A 182 5.74 0.44 -7.52
C HIS A 182 6.25 1.59 -6.66
N GLY A 183 5.46 1.93 -5.63
CA GLY A 183 5.89 2.77 -4.51
C GLY A 183 6.85 2.05 -3.56
N SER A 184 7.20 2.74 -2.44
CA SER A 184 8.11 2.23 -1.43
C SER A 184 7.60 0.95 -0.77
N GLY A 185 8.51 0.01 -0.51
CA GLY A 185 8.21 -1.25 0.15
C GLY A 185 8.16 -2.47 -0.78
N PRO A 186 8.04 -3.69 -0.22
CA PRO A 186 8.08 -4.95 -0.97
C PRO A 186 6.71 -5.27 -1.57
N HIS A 187 6.41 -4.69 -2.72
CA HIS A 187 5.15 -4.85 -3.43
C HIS A 187 5.15 -6.02 -4.41
N ASP A 188 4.02 -6.74 -4.48
CA ASP A 188 3.74 -7.68 -5.56
C ASP A 188 3.41 -6.94 -6.87
N ARG A 189 3.34 -7.68 -7.99
CA ARG A 189 3.05 -7.13 -9.33
C ARG A 189 1.71 -6.41 -9.43
N ASP A 190 0.78 -6.72 -8.55
CA ASP A 190 -0.56 -6.13 -8.51
C ASP A 190 -0.64 -4.90 -7.62
N GLU A 191 0.42 -4.64 -6.84
CA GLU A 191 0.47 -3.59 -5.80
C GLU A 191 -0.72 -3.72 -4.85
N THR A 192 -0.83 -4.93 -4.28
CA THR A 192 -1.96 -5.31 -3.41
C THR A 192 -1.81 -4.66 -2.04
N ILE A 193 -2.77 -3.81 -1.68
CA ILE A 193 -2.88 -3.16 -0.37
C ILE A 193 -4.30 -3.40 0.16
N GLY A 194 -4.43 -4.30 1.11
CA GLY A 194 -5.74 -4.70 1.61
C GLY A 194 -6.64 -5.27 0.50
N PRO A 195 -7.84 -4.75 0.27
CA PRO A 195 -8.75 -5.21 -0.78
C PRO A 195 -8.44 -4.64 -2.17
N THR A 196 -7.45 -3.76 -2.30
CA THR A 196 -7.13 -3.04 -3.53
C THR A 196 -5.93 -3.64 -4.22
N SER A 197 -5.98 -3.81 -5.53
CA SER A 197 -4.87 -4.22 -6.39
C SER A 197 -4.66 -3.17 -7.47
N LEU A 198 -4.00 -2.07 -7.09
CA LEU A 198 -3.91 -0.85 -7.90
C LEU A 198 -3.33 -1.10 -9.28
N SER A 199 -2.17 -1.76 -9.34
CA SER A 199 -1.47 -2.00 -10.61
C SER A 199 -2.23 -2.96 -11.51
N ARG A 200 -2.92 -3.96 -10.95
CA ARG A 200 -3.79 -4.86 -11.73
C ARG A 200 -4.98 -4.12 -12.31
N ASP A 201 -5.65 -3.32 -11.52
CA ASP A 201 -6.86 -2.60 -11.94
C ASP A 201 -6.52 -1.55 -13.01
N LEU A 202 -5.36 -0.89 -12.89
CA LEU A 202 -4.80 -0.02 -13.93
C LEU A 202 -4.52 -0.80 -15.22
N ALA A 203 -3.88 -1.97 -15.11
CA ALA A 203 -3.54 -2.79 -16.28
C ALA A 203 -4.77 -3.20 -17.07
N TRP A 204 -5.82 -3.66 -16.39
CA TRP A 204 -7.05 -4.05 -17.06
C TRP A 204 -7.78 -2.85 -17.69
N GLY A 205 -7.86 -1.72 -16.97
CA GLY A 205 -8.49 -0.51 -17.48
C GLY A 205 -7.78 0.09 -18.70
N LEU A 206 -6.46 0.01 -18.76
CA LEU A 206 -5.66 0.45 -19.92
C LEU A 206 -5.75 -0.53 -21.08
N ALA A 207 -5.75 -1.84 -20.82
CA ALA A 207 -5.87 -2.86 -21.85
C ALA A 207 -7.22 -2.79 -22.59
N GLU A 208 -8.33 -2.54 -21.88
CA GLU A 208 -9.64 -2.30 -22.51
C GLU A 208 -9.62 -1.11 -23.47
N ARG A 209 -8.65 -0.20 -23.33
CA ARG A 209 -8.46 1.00 -24.17
C ARG A 209 -7.36 0.87 -25.21
N GLY A 210 -6.86 -0.33 -25.41
CA GLY A 210 -5.88 -0.61 -26.45
C GLY A 210 -4.42 -0.34 -26.06
N ILE A 211 -4.12 -0.21 -24.77
CA ILE A 211 -2.79 0.05 -24.24
C ILE A 211 -2.31 -1.20 -23.49
N ALA A 212 -1.17 -1.75 -23.89
CA ALA A 212 -0.54 -2.85 -23.16
C ALA A 212 0.05 -2.35 -21.82
N VAL A 213 0.10 -3.24 -20.84
CA VAL A 213 0.67 -2.92 -19.54
C VAL A 213 1.61 -4.02 -19.06
N VAL A 214 2.76 -3.59 -18.57
CA VAL A 214 3.73 -4.45 -17.85
C VAL A 214 3.70 -4.09 -16.39
N ARG A 215 3.51 -5.10 -15.55
CA ARG A 215 3.63 -5.05 -14.10
C ARG A 215 4.51 -6.22 -13.63
N TYR A 216 5.29 -6.01 -12.61
CA TYR A 216 6.29 -6.99 -12.16
C TYR A 216 6.40 -6.97 -10.63
N GLU A 217 6.93 -8.02 -10.03
CA GLU A 217 7.21 -8.05 -8.60
C GLU A 217 8.45 -7.21 -8.29
N LYS A 218 8.34 -6.32 -7.30
CA LYS A 218 9.48 -5.53 -6.88
C LYS A 218 10.59 -6.44 -6.36
N ARG A 219 11.85 -6.10 -6.62
CA ARG A 219 13.04 -6.88 -6.23
C ARG A 219 13.05 -7.18 -4.73
N THR A 220 12.66 -6.21 -3.88
CA THR A 220 12.52 -6.40 -2.43
C THR A 220 11.44 -7.42 -2.05
N LYS A 221 10.40 -7.57 -2.86
CA LYS A 221 9.37 -8.61 -2.70
C LYS A 221 9.86 -9.99 -3.13
N ALA A 222 10.48 -10.06 -4.31
CA ALA A 222 10.89 -11.33 -4.91
C ALA A 222 12.07 -11.98 -4.17
N TYR A 223 13.00 -11.19 -3.65
CA TYR A 223 14.25 -11.67 -3.08
C TYR A 223 14.47 -11.32 -1.60
N GLY A 224 13.62 -10.48 -1.00
CA GLY A 224 13.77 -10.07 0.41
C GLY A 224 15.15 -9.46 0.68
N ALA A 225 15.85 -9.96 1.69
CA ALA A 225 17.19 -9.49 2.06
C ALA A 225 18.27 -9.74 0.99
N ALA A 226 18.05 -10.69 0.08
CA ALA A 226 18.97 -10.98 -1.03
C ALA A 226 18.77 -10.07 -2.25
N CYS A 227 17.95 -9.03 -2.14
CA CYS A 227 17.65 -8.11 -3.23
C CYS A 227 18.78 -7.13 -3.54
N VAL A 228 19.78 -7.02 -2.67
CA VAL A 228 20.90 -6.09 -2.81
C VAL A 228 22.11 -6.84 -3.39
N PRO A 229 22.70 -6.38 -4.50
CA PRO A 229 23.92 -6.95 -5.02
C PRO A 229 25.07 -6.86 -4.02
N ALA A 230 25.99 -7.81 -4.07
CA ALA A 230 27.16 -7.82 -3.18
C ALA A 230 27.98 -6.53 -3.32
N GLY A 231 28.25 -5.88 -2.18
CA GLY A 231 29.03 -4.65 -2.11
C GLY A 231 28.25 -3.37 -2.39
N ARG A 232 26.91 -3.44 -2.55
CA ARG A 232 26.02 -2.27 -2.62
C ARG A 232 25.15 -2.19 -1.36
N GLU A 233 24.60 -1.01 -1.10
CA GLU A 233 23.56 -0.77 -0.11
C GLU A 233 22.19 -0.73 -0.80
N LEU A 234 21.11 -0.93 -0.04
CA LEU A 234 19.76 -0.75 -0.52
C LEU A 234 19.47 0.76 -0.58
N ASP A 235 19.57 1.30 -1.76
CA ASP A 235 19.22 2.67 -2.10
C ASP A 235 18.10 2.68 -3.16
N TYR A 236 17.71 3.87 -3.59
CA TYR A 236 16.68 4.03 -4.61
C TYR A 236 17.05 3.39 -5.95
N ASP A 237 18.31 3.56 -6.35
CA ASP A 237 18.80 3.02 -7.62
C ASP A 237 18.70 1.51 -7.61
N THR A 238 19.17 0.89 -6.53
CA THR A 238 19.13 -0.58 -6.35
C THR A 238 17.73 -1.12 -6.15
N GLU A 239 16.84 -0.36 -5.48
CA GLU A 239 15.49 -0.84 -5.16
C GLU A 239 14.53 -0.79 -6.35
N ALA A 240 14.65 0.22 -7.23
CA ALA A 240 13.65 0.48 -8.25
C ALA A 240 14.20 0.92 -9.61
N VAL A 241 15.21 1.83 -9.65
CA VAL A 241 15.65 2.48 -10.89
C VAL A 241 16.35 1.51 -11.82
N ASP A 242 17.30 0.72 -11.32
CA ASP A 242 18.05 -0.26 -12.11
C ASP A 242 17.13 -1.26 -12.81
N ASP A 243 16.13 -1.77 -12.09
CA ASP A 243 15.14 -2.68 -12.66
C ASP A 243 14.25 -1.97 -13.69
N ALA A 244 13.76 -0.77 -13.38
CA ALA A 244 12.90 -0.03 -14.29
C ALA A 244 13.60 0.28 -15.63
N VAL A 245 14.88 0.67 -15.60
CA VAL A 245 15.70 0.89 -16.81
C VAL A 245 15.84 -0.39 -17.63
N ALA A 246 16.24 -1.48 -16.99
CA ALA A 246 16.41 -2.76 -17.69
C ALA A 246 15.09 -3.28 -18.26
N ILE A 247 13.99 -3.11 -17.53
CA ILE A 247 12.66 -3.52 -17.97
C ILE A 247 12.20 -2.70 -19.17
N VAL A 248 12.45 -1.39 -19.23
CA VAL A 248 12.16 -0.56 -20.40
C VAL A 248 12.82 -1.12 -21.65
N GLU A 249 14.12 -1.45 -21.58
CA GLU A 249 14.85 -2.02 -22.72
C GLU A 249 14.32 -3.40 -23.13
N GLN A 250 14.01 -4.25 -22.17
CA GLN A 250 13.43 -5.58 -22.41
C GLN A 250 12.03 -5.49 -23.04
N VAL A 251 11.20 -4.57 -22.57
CA VAL A 251 9.84 -4.35 -23.06
C VAL A 251 9.86 -3.79 -24.51
N ARG A 252 10.79 -2.89 -24.81
CA ARG A 252 10.99 -2.37 -26.19
C ARG A 252 11.34 -3.44 -27.21
N ALA A 253 11.96 -4.53 -26.77
CA ALA A 253 12.32 -5.64 -27.63
C ALA A 253 11.15 -6.60 -27.92
N LEU A 254 10.02 -6.47 -27.24
CA LEU A 254 8.84 -7.34 -27.46
C LEU A 254 8.17 -7.00 -28.79
N PRO A 255 7.93 -7.99 -29.66
CA PRO A 255 7.49 -7.75 -31.05
C PRO A 255 6.06 -7.21 -31.16
N GLU A 256 5.21 -7.47 -30.16
CA GLU A 256 3.83 -7.00 -30.11
C GLU A 256 3.69 -5.53 -29.64
N LEU A 257 4.77 -4.93 -29.15
CA LEU A 257 4.75 -3.59 -28.61
C LEU A 257 5.41 -2.57 -29.55
N ALA A 258 4.89 -1.35 -29.54
CA ALA A 258 5.50 -0.23 -30.24
C ALA A 258 6.70 0.30 -29.46
N SER A 259 7.91 -0.02 -29.90
CA SER A 259 9.16 0.28 -29.19
C SER A 259 9.41 1.78 -28.92
N ASP A 260 8.80 2.65 -29.73
CA ASP A 260 8.84 4.12 -29.61
C ASP A 260 7.72 4.68 -28.70
N SER A 261 6.79 3.82 -28.29
CA SER A 261 5.61 4.17 -27.50
C SER A 261 5.56 3.37 -26.19
N VAL A 262 6.69 3.26 -25.52
CA VAL A 262 6.82 2.68 -24.18
C VAL A 262 6.92 3.81 -23.15
N TYR A 263 6.02 3.77 -22.17
CA TYR A 263 5.87 4.76 -21.13
C TYR A 263 6.10 4.12 -19.76
N VAL A 264 6.51 4.93 -18.78
CA VAL A 264 6.66 4.50 -17.38
C VAL A 264 5.68 5.31 -16.53
N LEU A 265 4.95 4.62 -15.67
CA LEU A 265 4.05 5.19 -14.69
C LEU A 265 4.50 4.76 -13.30
N GLY A 266 4.94 5.70 -12.48
CA GLY A 266 5.36 5.45 -11.10
C GLY A 266 4.28 5.84 -10.10
N HIS A 267 4.26 5.11 -8.98
CA HIS A 267 3.41 5.37 -7.84
C HIS A 267 4.23 5.92 -6.66
N SER A 268 3.69 6.93 -5.95
CA SER A 268 4.26 7.46 -4.70
C SER A 268 5.68 8.05 -4.88
N LEU A 269 6.66 7.52 -4.19
CA LEU A 269 8.01 8.07 -4.08
C LEU A 269 8.83 7.97 -5.39
N GLU A 270 8.59 6.97 -6.21
CA GLU A 270 9.22 6.76 -7.53
C GLU A 270 8.92 7.90 -8.53
N VAL A 271 7.84 8.62 -8.29
CA VAL A 271 7.47 9.82 -9.08
C VAL A 271 8.58 10.86 -9.14
N HIS A 272 9.40 10.98 -8.11
CA HIS A 272 10.46 12.00 -8.02
C HIS A 272 11.71 11.64 -8.83
N TRP A 273 11.95 10.35 -9.11
CA TRP A 273 13.19 9.85 -9.73
C TRP A 273 13.01 9.42 -11.19
N LEU A 274 11.79 9.18 -11.63
CA LEU A 274 11.49 8.81 -13.00
C LEU A 274 12.03 9.78 -14.09
N PRO A 275 12.19 11.10 -13.85
CA PRO A 275 12.80 12.00 -14.84
C PRO A 275 14.27 11.70 -15.16
N VAL A 276 14.93 10.89 -14.31
CA VAL A 276 16.37 10.60 -14.42
C VAL A 276 16.64 9.33 -15.25
N LEU A 277 15.61 8.60 -15.68
CA LEU A 277 15.77 7.36 -16.45
C LEU A 277 16.41 7.61 -17.83
N PRO A 278 17.64 7.13 -18.09
CA PRO A 278 18.28 7.27 -19.40
C PRO A 278 17.46 6.58 -20.48
N GLY A 279 17.27 7.22 -21.62
CA GLY A 279 16.57 6.62 -22.77
C GLY A 279 15.04 6.57 -22.68
N VAL A 280 14.43 6.96 -21.58
CA VAL A 280 12.96 7.06 -21.43
C VAL A 280 12.52 8.44 -21.93
N ARG A 281 11.91 8.48 -23.13
CA ARG A 281 11.49 9.74 -23.76
C ARG A 281 10.28 10.39 -23.08
N LYS A 282 9.46 9.63 -22.33
CA LYS A 282 8.25 10.14 -21.69
C LYS A 282 8.02 9.41 -20.36
N VAL A 283 8.12 10.15 -19.29
CA VAL A 283 7.77 9.72 -17.95
C VAL A 283 6.51 10.45 -17.54
N TRP A 284 5.49 9.71 -17.13
CA TRP A 284 4.28 10.28 -16.56
C TRP A 284 4.39 10.26 -15.05
N GLN A 285 4.52 11.44 -14.47
CA GLN A 285 4.39 11.63 -13.03
C GLN A 285 2.90 11.65 -12.67
N VAL A 286 2.39 10.58 -12.07
CA VAL A 286 1.10 10.62 -11.39
C VAL A 286 1.36 10.49 -9.90
N SER A 287 1.41 11.62 -9.21
CA SER A 287 1.27 11.66 -7.76
C SER A 287 -0.18 11.31 -7.45
N LEU A 288 -0.43 10.04 -7.17
CA LEU A 288 -1.74 9.57 -6.71
C LEU A 288 -1.86 9.87 -5.22
N SER A 289 -2.14 11.14 -4.89
CA SER A 289 -2.71 11.44 -3.58
C SER A 289 -4.17 10.98 -3.63
N LEU A 290 -4.48 9.86 -2.95
CA LEU A 290 -5.86 9.43 -2.72
C LEU A 290 -6.65 10.55 -1.98
N PRO A 291 -7.85 10.92 -2.36
CA PRO A 291 -9.03 10.14 -2.75
C PRO A 291 -9.51 10.34 -4.19
N ASP A 292 -8.80 11.09 -5.01
CA ASP A 292 -9.26 11.63 -6.30
C ASP A 292 -8.71 10.88 -7.53
N TRP A 293 -7.96 9.80 -7.32
CA TRP A 293 -7.22 9.12 -8.38
C TRP A 293 -8.11 8.49 -9.46
N GLN A 294 -9.27 7.94 -9.05
CA GLN A 294 -10.20 7.35 -10.03
C GLN A 294 -10.78 8.40 -10.97
N ASP A 295 -11.08 9.59 -10.47
CA ASP A 295 -11.61 10.68 -11.27
C ASP A 295 -10.52 11.35 -12.09
N ARG A 296 -9.30 11.50 -11.58
CA ARG A 296 -8.13 11.96 -12.34
C ARG A 296 -7.71 10.96 -13.41
N LEU A 297 -7.73 9.67 -13.11
CA LEU A 297 -7.49 8.63 -14.11
C LEU A 297 -8.60 8.61 -15.17
N LYS A 298 -9.88 8.73 -14.78
CA LYS A 298 -11.00 8.89 -15.72
C LYS A 298 -10.85 10.13 -16.58
N MET A 299 -10.35 11.24 -16.03
CA MET A 299 -10.08 12.47 -16.76
C MET A 299 -8.91 12.30 -17.75
N LEU A 300 -7.81 11.64 -17.35
CA LEU A 300 -6.70 11.29 -18.23
C LEU A 300 -7.13 10.32 -19.35
N LEU A 301 -7.98 9.36 -19.03
CA LEU A 301 -8.48 8.38 -19.98
C LEU A 301 -9.64 8.92 -20.88
N ARG A 302 -10.41 9.90 -20.40
CA ARG A 302 -11.47 10.57 -21.21
C ARG A 302 -10.90 11.57 -22.22
N ASN A 303 -9.84 12.25 -21.82
CA ASN A 303 -9.24 13.27 -22.65
C ASN A 303 -8.07 12.69 -23.42
N SER A 304 -8.19 11.78 -24.29
CA SER A 304 -7.16 11.20 -25.20
C SER A 304 -6.04 12.18 -25.65
N PHE A 305 -5.65 13.08 -24.77
CA PHE A 305 -4.55 14.03 -24.94
C PHE A 305 -3.25 13.37 -24.52
N ILE A 306 -2.71 12.57 -25.43
CA ILE A 306 -1.27 12.42 -25.57
C ILE A 306 -0.78 13.82 -25.99
N ILE A 307 -0.48 14.68 -25.01
CA ILE A 307 0.20 15.94 -25.30
C ILE A 307 1.68 15.58 -25.49
N PRO A 308 2.26 15.72 -26.68
CA PRO A 308 3.68 15.72 -26.84
C PRO A 308 4.18 17.02 -26.21
N LEU A 309 4.81 16.96 -25.06
CA LEU A 309 5.66 18.05 -24.61
C LEU A 309 6.93 18.01 -25.47
N LEU A 310 7.08 19.06 -26.26
CA LEU A 310 8.29 19.43 -27.02
C LEU A 310 9.47 19.63 -26.08
#